data_41a0391abed3552cff33822796948427
#
_entry.id   41a0391abed3552cff33822796948427
#
_cell.length_a   1.000
_cell.length_b   1.000
_cell.length_c   1.000
_cell.angle_alpha   90.00
_cell.angle_beta   90.00
_cell.angle_gamma   90.00
#
_symmetry.space_group_name_H-M   'P 1'
#
loop_
_entity.id
_entity.type
_entity.pdbx_description
1 polymer ?
#
loop_
_entity_poly.entity_id
_entity_poly.type
_entity_poly.pdbx_seq_one_letter_code
_entity_poly.pdbx_strand_id
1 'polypeptide(L)'
;VFGEVHRVFGADAAGADHQRHELLTALCIGYETALRAGTALMATSPTYHASGGFSAIGVVCAGARLLDFDAATFRHALGIAEYFSARCPMMRVVLAPTMLRDAHGAGAFTGLNALLMAMEGVTGAPAETVEDASVAEHWNDLGQRWEIDSQYFKPWPVCRWAQPALTAMLELQRIDPGLTADAIETLRVETFYESMCLQGHTPQDADQAQYALAFPLAALIVRGRLGPDEVTGAAIHAADILALSRRIEVVEAADLSARFPGEILSRLTVTRKDGSQVVSPITAARGDPATALTALELEHKFDLFAARLGQEHAQAVKQAVRQLARAPSAIVALEPLFQASDRSVP
;
A
#
# COMPACT_ATOMS: atom_id res chain seq x y z
N VAL A 1 8.03 -25.79 -1.75
CA VAL A 1 7.62 -24.58 -1.01
C VAL A 1 6.62 -24.95 0.08
N PHE A 2 5.47 -25.57 -0.24
CA PHE A 2 4.48 -25.98 0.79
C PHE A 2 5.06 -27.00 1.79
N GLY A 3 5.88 -27.96 1.36
CA GLY A 3 6.51 -28.94 2.24
C GLY A 3 7.53 -28.31 3.21
N GLU A 4 8.28 -27.31 2.77
CA GLU A 4 9.24 -26.60 3.63
C GLU A 4 8.53 -25.67 4.62
N VAL A 5 7.49 -24.97 4.21
CA VAL A 5 6.63 -24.18 5.11
C VAL A 5 6.00 -25.12 6.17
N HIS A 6 5.54 -26.30 5.77
CA HIS A 6 5.00 -27.28 6.71
C HIS A 6 6.07 -27.86 7.65
N ARG A 7 7.32 -28.01 7.20
CA ARG A 7 8.44 -28.46 8.05
C ARG A 7 8.81 -27.40 9.11
N VAL A 8 8.82 -26.12 8.72
CA VAL A 8 9.13 -25.00 9.62
C VAL A 8 7.99 -24.70 10.58
N PHE A 9 6.74 -24.87 10.13
CA PHE A 9 5.52 -24.58 10.92
C PHE A 9 4.73 -25.82 11.32
N GLY A 10 5.19 -27.03 11.00
CA GLY A 10 4.56 -28.31 11.31
C GLY A 10 4.66 -28.70 12.79
N ALA A 11 3.59 -29.27 13.27
CA ALA A 11 3.19 -29.46 14.65
C ALA A 11 4.15 -30.30 15.52
N ASP A 12 4.89 -29.61 16.39
CA ASP A 12 5.22 -30.13 17.71
C ASP A 12 4.78 -29.13 18.76
N ALA A 13 3.88 -29.52 19.65
CA ALA A 13 3.24 -28.61 20.62
C ALA A 13 4.22 -27.87 21.54
N ALA A 14 5.43 -28.41 21.76
CA ALA A 14 6.50 -27.73 22.52
C ALA A 14 7.19 -26.64 21.71
N GLY A 15 7.15 -26.67 20.37
CA GLY A 15 7.70 -25.67 19.46
C GLY A 15 6.72 -24.58 19.05
N ALA A 16 5.44 -24.71 19.33
CA ALA A 16 4.39 -23.84 18.81
C ALA A 16 4.52 -22.38 19.28
N ASP A 17 4.91 -22.16 20.52
CA ASP A 17 5.16 -20.81 21.06
C ASP A 17 6.37 -20.15 20.39
N HIS A 18 7.44 -20.89 20.19
CA HIS A 18 8.62 -20.43 19.48
C HIS A 18 8.29 -20.09 18.01
N GLN A 19 7.63 -20.99 17.30
CA GLN A 19 7.24 -20.80 15.89
C GLN A 19 6.35 -19.58 15.68
N ARG A 20 5.43 -19.31 16.60
CA ARG A 20 4.53 -18.16 16.54
C ARG A 20 5.29 -16.85 16.68
N HIS A 21 6.17 -16.75 17.68
CA HIS A 21 7.02 -15.58 17.89
C HIS A 21 7.98 -15.39 16.71
N GLU A 22 8.51 -16.46 16.14
CA GLU A 22 9.36 -16.40 14.96
C GLU A 22 8.64 -15.86 13.73
N LEU A 23 7.38 -16.22 13.48
CA LEU A 23 6.59 -15.66 12.38
C LEU A 23 6.40 -14.15 12.54
N LEU A 24 5.97 -13.70 13.72
CA LEU A 24 5.77 -12.26 13.98
C LEU A 24 7.10 -11.50 13.90
N THR A 25 8.18 -12.07 14.44
CA THR A 25 9.52 -11.51 14.33
C THR A 25 9.97 -11.43 12.88
N ALA A 26 9.77 -12.48 12.09
CA ALA A 26 10.10 -12.50 10.67
C ALA A 26 9.30 -11.47 9.87
N LEU A 27 8.02 -11.28 10.17
CA LEU A 27 7.21 -10.23 9.56
C LEU A 27 7.74 -8.83 9.89
N CYS A 28 8.07 -8.55 11.17
CA CYS A 28 8.68 -7.28 11.55
C CYS A 28 10.01 -7.04 10.84
N ILE A 29 10.88 -8.05 10.79
CA ILE A 29 12.16 -7.98 10.06
C ILE A 29 11.92 -7.69 8.57
N GLY A 30 10.96 -8.39 7.94
CA GLY A 30 10.65 -8.22 6.53
C GLY A 30 10.14 -6.83 6.20
N TYR A 31 9.23 -6.28 6.99
CA TYR A 31 8.75 -4.91 6.82
C TYR A 31 9.86 -3.89 7.04
N GLU A 32 10.57 -4.00 8.15
CA GLU A 32 11.65 -3.07 8.51
C GLU A 32 12.73 -3.00 7.43
N THR A 33 13.22 -4.15 6.98
CA THR A 33 14.29 -4.22 5.98
C THR A 33 13.82 -3.81 4.59
N ALA A 34 12.56 -4.12 4.19
CA ALA A 34 11.99 -3.63 2.95
C ALA A 34 11.88 -2.10 2.94
N LEU A 35 11.40 -1.48 4.03
CA LEU A 35 11.26 -0.04 4.13
C LEU A 35 12.62 0.66 4.05
N ARG A 36 13.64 0.17 4.77
CA ARG A 36 15.01 0.70 4.70
C ARG A 36 15.63 0.55 3.32
N ALA A 37 15.53 -0.63 2.69
CA ALA A 37 16.00 -0.84 1.33
C ALA A 37 15.25 0.05 0.32
N GLY A 38 13.97 0.30 0.54
CA GLY A 38 13.17 1.24 -0.24
C GLY A 38 13.67 2.67 -0.12
N THR A 39 13.95 3.15 1.09
CA THR A 39 14.52 4.47 1.35
C THR A 39 15.91 4.60 0.71
N ALA A 40 16.76 3.60 0.87
CA ALA A 40 18.10 3.54 0.24
C ALA A 40 18.01 3.59 -1.29
N LEU A 41 17.09 2.81 -1.89
CA LEU A 41 16.86 2.83 -3.34
C LEU A 41 16.40 4.21 -3.83
N MET A 42 15.47 4.86 -3.12
CA MET A 42 14.97 6.18 -3.51
C MET A 42 16.03 7.27 -3.35
N ALA A 43 16.92 7.16 -2.35
CA ALA A 43 18.02 8.10 -2.14
C ALA A 43 19.11 8.00 -3.22
N THR A 44 19.32 6.82 -3.80
CA THR A 44 20.39 6.56 -4.77
C THR A 44 19.90 6.48 -6.22
N SER A 45 18.59 6.47 -6.45
CA SER A 45 18.01 6.38 -7.79
C SER A 45 17.56 7.76 -8.30
N PRO A 46 17.74 8.07 -9.59
CA PRO A 46 17.27 9.33 -10.18
C PRO A 46 15.73 9.38 -10.33
N THR A 47 15.03 8.27 -10.10
CA THR A 47 13.58 8.17 -10.28
C THR A 47 12.94 7.45 -9.10
N TYR A 48 11.71 7.86 -8.75
CA TYR A 48 10.88 7.15 -7.78
C TYR A 48 10.46 5.79 -8.33
N HIS A 49 10.73 4.70 -7.59
CA HIS A 49 10.49 3.33 -8.04
C HIS A 49 9.24 2.71 -7.41
N ALA A 50 8.62 1.77 -8.13
CA ALA A 50 7.59 0.90 -7.59
C ALA A 50 8.17 -0.05 -6.53
N SER A 51 7.34 -0.47 -5.58
CA SER A 51 7.75 -1.22 -4.39
C SER A 51 8.38 -2.59 -4.67
N GLY A 52 8.14 -3.16 -5.86
CA GLY A 52 8.80 -4.40 -6.30
C GLY A 52 10.33 -4.31 -6.33
N GLY A 53 10.88 -3.08 -6.41
CA GLY A 53 12.32 -2.84 -6.41
C GLY A 53 13.02 -3.10 -5.06
N PHE A 54 12.27 -3.17 -3.97
CA PHE A 54 12.82 -3.36 -2.62
C PHE A 54 12.09 -4.40 -1.77
N SER A 55 10.85 -4.75 -2.11
CA SER A 55 10.09 -5.75 -1.33
C SER A 55 10.73 -7.14 -1.36
N ALA A 56 11.51 -7.48 -2.40
CA ALA A 56 12.26 -8.72 -2.47
C ALA A 56 13.28 -8.85 -1.33
N ILE A 57 13.92 -7.74 -0.92
CA ILE A 57 14.86 -7.70 0.21
C ILE A 57 14.14 -8.07 1.51
N GLY A 58 12.96 -7.49 1.77
CA GLY A 58 12.17 -7.83 2.96
C GLY A 58 11.76 -9.30 3.00
N VAL A 59 11.39 -9.88 1.86
CA VAL A 59 11.05 -11.30 1.77
C VAL A 59 12.26 -12.19 2.08
N VAL A 60 13.44 -11.83 1.56
CA VAL A 60 14.68 -12.56 1.88
C VAL A 60 15.02 -12.46 3.36
N CYS A 61 14.93 -11.29 3.98
CA CYS A 61 15.25 -11.12 5.39
C CYS A 61 14.29 -11.92 6.29
N ALA A 62 12.98 -11.87 6.01
CA ALA A 62 11.99 -12.67 6.73
C ALA A 62 12.20 -14.18 6.53
N GLY A 63 12.42 -14.61 5.29
CA GLY A 63 12.61 -16.01 4.93
C GLY A 63 13.92 -16.58 5.47
N ALA A 64 15.02 -15.84 5.41
CA ALA A 64 16.31 -16.26 5.95
C ALA A 64 16.24 -16.47 7.48
N ARG A 65 15.47 -15.62 8.19
CA ARG A 65 15.19 -15.82 9.62
C ARG A 65 14.43 -17.11 9.88
N LEU A 66 13.40 -17.40 9.10
CA LEU A 66 12.57 -18.60 9.26
C LEU A 66 13.29 -19.89 8.85
N LEU A 67 14.24 -19.79 7.91
CA LEU A 67 15.02 -20.92 7.38
C LEU A 67 16.37 -21.11 8.08
N ASP A 68 16.67 -20.28 9.10
CA ASP A 68 17.91 -20.30 9.88
C ASP A 68 19.18 -20.25 9.01
N PHE A 69 19.21 -19.30 8.06
CA PHE A 69 20.35 -19.12 7.15
C PHE A 69 21.60 -18.65 7.93
N ASP A 70 22.75 -19.19 7.57
CA ASP A 70 24.02 -18.61 7.96
C ASP A 70 24.28 -17.28 7.22
N ALA A 71 25.24 -16.49 7.71
CA ALA A 71 25.54 -15.16 7.18
C ALA A 71 25.98 -15.18 5.71
N ALA A 72 26.66 -16.23 5.25
CA ALA A 72 27.13 -16.33 3.87
C ALA A 72 25.98 -16.61 2.93
N THR A 73 25.15 -17.59 3.23
CA THR A 73 23.95 -17.94 2.47
C THR A 73 22.96 -16.76 2.42
N PHE A 74 22.75 -16.08 3.57
CA PHE A 74 21.91 -14.90 3.65
C PHE A 74 22.40 -13.76 2.73
N ARG A 75 23.71 -13.48 2.75
CA ARG A 75 24.30 -12.45 1.90
C ARG A 75 24.11 -12.74 0.41
N HIS A 76 24.27 -14.01 0.01
CA HIS A 76 24.01 -14.42 -1.38
C HIS A 76 22.53 -14.26 -1.74
N ALA A 77 21.62 -14.65 -0.87
CA ALA A 77 20.17 -14.47 -1.11
C ALA A 77 19.79 -12.99 -1.28
N LEU A 78 20.35 -12.07 -0.46
CA LEU A 78 20.12 -10.63 -0.61
C LEU A 78 20.58 -10.12 -1.98
N GLY A 79 21.80 -10.49 -2.40
CA GLY A 79 22.35 -10.06 -3.67
C GLY A 79 21.57 -10.61 -4.87
N ILE A 80 21.13 -11.88 -4.82
CA ILE A 80 20.27 -12.48 -5.86
C ILE A 80 18.93 -11.73 -5.94
N ALA A 81 18.30 -11.48 -4.78
CA ALA A 81 17.01 -10.79 -4.72
C ALA A 81 17.08 -9.38 -5.30
N GLU A 82 18.11 -8.61 -4.95
CA GLU A 82 18.27 -7.27 -5.48
C GLU A 82 18.55 -7.28 -6.99
N TYR A 83 19.41 -8.18 -7.46
CA TYR A 83 19.77 -8.27 -8.88
C TYR A 83 18.56 -8.56 -9.78
N PHE A 84 17.63 -9.40 -9.32
CA PHE A 84 16.42 -9.76 -10.07
C PHE A 84 15.18 -8.92 -9.68
N SER A 85 15.31 -7.97 -8.76
CA SER A 85 14.15 -7.18 -8.34
C SER A 85 13.62 -6.28 -9.45
N ALA A 86 12.30 -6.07 -9.46
CA ALA A 86 11.62 -5.26 -10.45
C ALA A 86 11.85 -3.77 -10.20
N ARG A 87 12.98 -3.21 -10.62
CA ARG A 87 13.28 -1.78 -10.58
C ARG A 87 12.51 -1.02 -11.67
N CYS A 88 11.23 -0.76 -11.40
CA CYS A 88 10.32 -0.07 -12.32
C CYS A 88 10.06 1.37 -11.85
N PRO A 89 10.32 2.40 -12.67
CA PRO A 89 9.93 3.77 -12.35
C PRO A 89 8.43 3.89 -12.10
N MET A 90 8.03 4.52 -10.99
CA MET A 90 6.63 4.61 -10.56
C MET A 90 5.75 5.33 -11.59
N MET A 91 6.27 6.35 -12.27
CA MET A 91 5.53 7.08 -13.29
C MET A 91 5.08 6.19 -14.46
N ARG A 92 5.78 5.10 -14.74
CA ARG A 92 5.34 4.12 -15.74
C ARG A 92 4.00 3.48 -15.36
N VAL A 93 3.81 3.18 -14.07
CA VAL A 93 2.56 2.62 -13.55
C VAL A 93 1.45 3.67 -13.52
N VAL A 94 1.79 4.90 -13.14
CA VAL A 94 0.86 6.04 -13.06
C VAL A 94 0.31 6.42 -14.44
N LEU A 95 1.19 6.52 -15.44
CA LEU A 95 0.80 6.94 -16.80
C LEU A 95 0.11 5.85 -17.62
N ALA A 96 0.31 4.58 -17.27
CA ALA A 96 -0.31 3.44 -17.94
C ALA A 96 -0.71 2.37 -16.89
N PRO A 97 -1.75 2.63 -16.08
CA PRO A 97 -2.20 1.70 -15.06
C PRO A 97 -2.62 0.36 -15.65
N THR A 98 -2.13 -0.71 -15.04
CA THR A 98 -2.45 -2.09 -15.40
C THR A 98 -2.51 -2.94 -14.13
N MET A 99 -2.84 -4.22 -14.26
CA MET A 99 -2.83 -5.18 -13.14
C MET A 99 -1.45 -5.36 -12.49
N LEU A 100 -0.36 -4.94 -13.14
CA LEU A 100 1.02 -5.11 -12.63
C LEU A 100 1.43 -4.09 -11.56
N ARG A 101 0.72 -3.01 -11.40
CA ARG A 101 0.82 -1.98 -10.32
C ARG A 101 2.23 -1.80 -9.70
N ASP A 102 2.30 -1.76 -8.36
CA ASP A 102 3.54 -1.53 -7.59
C ASP A 102 4.50 -2.73 -7.56
N ALA A 103 4.15 -3.81 -8.25
CA ALA A 103 4.99 -5.01 -8.42
C ALA A 103 5.38 -5.74 -7.12
N HIS A 104 4.63 -5.58 -6.02
CA HIS A 104 4.87 -6.33 -4.78
C HIS A 104 4.84 -7.85 -4.98
N GLY A 105 3.90 -8.37 -5.79
CA GLY A 105 3.85 -9.79 -6.13
C GLY A 105 5.12 -10.28 -6.83
N ALA A 106 5.68 -9.47 -7.75
CA ALA A 106 6.96 -9.77 -8.39
C ALA A 106 8.11 -9.74 -7.38
N GLY A 107 8.11 -8.77 -6.46
CA GLY A 107 9.10 -8.71 -5.38
C GLY A 107 9.03 -9.94 -4.46
N ALA A 108 7.83 -10.36 -4.06
CA ALA A 108 7.63 -11.57 -3.25
C ALA A 108 8.13 -12.83 -3.98
N PHE A 109 7.78 -12.98 -5.26
CA PHE A 109 8.25 -14.09 -6.09
C PHE A 109 9.77 -14.09 -6.21
N THR A 110 10.38 -12.94 -6.47
CA THR A 110 11.84 -12.79 -6.59
C THR A 110 12.54 -13.12 -5.29
N GLY A 111 12.07 -12.58 -4.14
CA GLY A 111 12.66 -12.85 -2.84
C GLY A 111 12.59 -14.33 -2.46
N LEU A 112 11.45 -14.99 -2.70
CA LEU A 112 11.30 -16.42 -2.44
C LEU A 112 12.24 -17.26 -3.33
N ASN A 113 12.34 -16.94 -4.62
CA ASN A 113 13.27 -17.65 -5.50
C ASN A 113 14.73 -17.41 -5.12
N ALA A 114 15.08 -16.20 -4.66
CA ALA A 114 16.43 -15.91 -4.18
C ALA A 114 16.81 -16.77 -2.96
N LEU A 115 15.89 -16.99 -2.01
CA LEU A 115 16.09 -17.91 -0.89
C LEU A 115 16.36 -19.33 -1.39
N LEU A 116 15.52 -19.85 -2.29
CA LEU A 116 15.68 -21.21 -2.83
C LEU A 116 16.99 -21.37 -3.61
N MET A 117 17.34 -20.37 -4.42
CA MET A 117 18.61 -20.39 -5.18
C MET A 117 19.84 -20.38 -4.24
N ALA A 118 19.82 -19.57 -3.18
CA ALA A 118 20.91 -19.51 -2.23
C ALA A 118 21.04 -20.82 -1.43
N MET A 119 19.92 -21.49 -1.09
CA MET A 119 19.94 -22.82 -0.47
C MET A 119 20.64 -23.86 -1.33
N GLU A 120 20.50 -23.76 -2.65
CA GLU A 120 21.17 -24.65 -3.62
C GLU A 120 22.60 -24.17 -3.98
N GLY A 121 23.14 -23.19 -3.24
CA GLY A 121 24.52 -22.73 -3.40
C GLY A 121 24.73 -21.71 -4.55
N VAL A 122 23.68 -21.15 -5.12
CA VAL A 122 23.83 -20.06 -6.09
C VAL A 122 24.32 -18.81 -5.37
N THR A 123 25.35 -18.15 -5.95
CA THR A 123 25.96 -16.96 -5.36
C THR A 123 25.43 -15.69 -5.99
N GLY A 124 25.23 -14.64 -5.17
CA GLY A 124 24.86 -13.27 -5.58
C GLY A 124 25.96 -12.28 -5.29
N ALA A 125 26.03 -11.20 -6.07
CA ALA A 125 26.84 -10.03 -5.74
C ALA A 125 26.29 -9.35 -4.47
N PRO A 126 27.08 -8.50 -3.76
CA PRO A 126 26.57 -7.72 -2.64
C PRO A 126 25.36 -6.87 -3.04
N ALA A 127 24.34 -6.81 -2.16
CA ALA A 127 23.18 -5.96 -2.38
C ALA A 127 23.53 -4.48 -2.15
N GLU A 128 23.49 -3.66 -3.20
CA GLU A 128 23.90 -2.25 -3.15
C GLU A 128 23.03 -1.43 -2.20
N THR A 129 21.71 -1.65 -2.17
CA THR A 129 20.79 -0.93 -1.26
C THR A 129 20.97 -1.32 0.21
N VAL A 130 21.82 -2.31 0.50
CA VAL A 130 22.10 -2.79 1.87
C VAL A 130 23.57 -2.57 2.26
N GLU A 131 24.51 -2.86 1.35
CA GLU A 131 25.94 -2.96 1.69
C GLU A 131 26.79 -1.78 1.17
N ASP A 132 26.30 -0.96 0.23
CA ASP A 132 27.07 0.16 -0.29
C ASP A 132 27.23 1.25 0.76
N ALA A 133 28.43 1.85 0.81
CA ALA A 133 28.74 2.91 1.77
C ALA A 133 27.83 4.14 1.63
N SER A 134 27.33 4.43 0.43
CA SER A 134 26.43 5.57 0.18
C SER A 134 25.06 5.43 0.83
N VAL A 135 24.66 4.22 1.21
CA VAL A 135 23.36 3.95 1.87
C VAL A 135 23.49 3.65 3.36
N ALA A 136 24.69 3.70 3.92
CA ALA A 136 24.97 3.32 5.31
C ALA A 136 24.09 4.09 6.33
N GLU A 137 23.76 5.35 6.06
CA GLU A 137 22.91 6.16 6.95
C GLU A 137 21.50 5.57 7.14
N HIS A 138 20.97 4.82 6.17
CA HIS A 138 19.65 4.18 6.27
C HIS A 138 19.68 2.91 7.13
N TRP A 139 20.85 2.40 7.50
CA TRP A 139 21.05 1.15 8.25
C TRP A 139 21.69 1.33 9.60
N ASN A 140 22.43 2.46 9.85
CA ASN A 140 23.25 2.66 11.05
C ASN A 140 22.46 2.64 12.38
N ASP A 141 21.17 2.93 12.35
CA ASP A 141 20.27 2.96 13.50
C ASP A 141 19.33 1.74 13.57
N LEU A 142 19.64 0.68 12.81
CA LEU A 142 18.87 -0.58 12.85
C LEU A 142 18.85 -1.14 14.29
N GLY A 143 17.66 -1.49 14.77
CA GLY A 143 17.44 -1.94 16.15
C GLY A 143 17.31 -0.82 17.18
N GLN A 144 17.49 0.46 16.81
CA GLN A 144 17.27 1.63 17.67
C GLN A 144 16.03 2.43 17.21
N ARG A 145 15.90 2.68 15.93
CA ARG A 145 14.73 3.28 15.30
C ARG A 145 14.11 2.27 14.36
N TRP A 146 12.78 2.22 14.31
CA TRP A 146 12.02 1.26 13.52
C TRP A 146 11.20 1.96 12.45
N GLU A 147 11.48 1.69 11.18
CA GLU A 147 10.72 2.25 10.05
C GLU A 147 9.29 1.71 10.00
N ILE A 148 9.06 0.51 10.54
CA ILE A 148 7.72 -0.07 10.64
C ILE A 148 6.77 0.81 11.45
N ASP A 149 7.27 1.59 12.43
CA ASP A 149 6.47 2.53 13.21
C ASP A 149 6.09 3.78 12.41
N SER A 150 6.81 4.05 11.31
CA SER A 150 6.58 5.19 10.41
C SER A 150 5.67 4.87 9.23
N GLN A 151 5.09 3.68 9.18
CA GLN A 151 4.17 3.29 8.11
C GLN A 151 2.88 4.11 8.15
N TYR A 152 2.30 4.31 6.96
CA TYR A 152 0.96 4.86 6.84
C TYR A 152 -0.05 3.78 6.42
N PHE A 153 -1.31 3.97 6.83
CA PHE A 153 -2.44 3.18 6.39
C PHE A 153 -3.36 4.02 5.52
N LYS A 154 -3.43 3.72 4.23
CA LYS A 154 -4.34 4.42 3.31
C LYS A 154 -5.79 4.23 3.75
N PRO A 155 -6.58 5.29 3.95
CA PRO A 155 -8.02 5.16 4.21
C PRO A 155 -8.79 4.52 3.05
N TRP A 156 -8.42 4.83 1.80
CA TRP A 156 -9.16 4.43 0.59
C TRP A 156 -8.34 3.57 -0.37
N PRO A 157 -9.02 2.74 -1.21
CA PRO A 157 -8.37 1.78 -2.12
C PRO A 157 -7.85 2.42 -3.41
N VAL A 158 -7.19 3.58 -3.32
CA VAL A 158 -6.65 4.32 -4.45
C VAL A 158 -5.20 4.72 -4.22
N CYS A 159 -4.54 5.23 -5.24
CA CYS A 159 -3.16 5.70 -5.16
C CYS A 159 -2.97 6.66 -3.98
N ARG A 160 -1.81 6.54 -3.31
CA ARG A 160 -1.44 7.44 -2.19
C ARG A 160 -1.53 8.91 -2.59
N TRP A 161 -1.15 9.24 -3.80
CA TRP A 161 -1.09 10.61 -4.29
C TRP A 161 -2.46 11.26 -4.50
N ALA A 162 -3.53 10.47 -4.59
CA ALA A 162 -4.91 10.98 -4.62
C ALA A 162 -5.48 11.26 -3.21
N GLN A 163 -4.91 10.68 -2.15
CA GLN A 163 -5.46 10.72 -0.80
C GLN A 163 -5.60 12.13 -0.21
N PRO A 164 -4.68 13.10 -0.44
CA PRO A 164 -4.84 14.46 0.09
C PRO A 164 -6.10 15.15 -0.39
N ALA A 165 -6.44 15.02 -1.69
CA ALA A 165 -7.65 15.63 -2.25
C ALA A 165 -8.92 15.03 -1.65
N LEU A 166 -8.95 13.70 -1.41
CA LEU A 166 -10.05 13.02 -0.75
C LEU A 166 -10.21 13.50 0.71
N THR A 167 -9.09 13.64 1.44
CA THR A 167 -9.07 14.16 2.81
C THR A 167 -9.62 15.60 2.85
N ALA A 168 -9.10 16.47 1.98
CA ALA A 168 -9.53 17.87 1.91
C ALA A 168 -11.04 18.00 1.63
N MET A 169 -11.60 17.16 0.74
CA MET A 169 -13.03 17.20 0.43
C MET A 169 -13.89 16.79 1.63
N LEU A 170 -13.51 15.72 2.34
CA LEU A 170 -14.25 15.32 3.55
C LEU A 170 -14.20 16.37 4.64
N GLU A 171 -13.06 17.06 4.82
CA GLU A 171 -12.95 18.16 5.77
C GLU A 171 -13.84 19.32 5.37
N LEU A 172 -13.91 19.69 4.10
CA LEU A 172 -14.83 20.71 3.60
C LEU A 172 -16.28 20.29 3.81
N GLN A 173 -16.66 19.06 3.50
CA GLN A 173 -18.04 18.56 3.71
C GLN A 173 -18.43 18.47 5.18
N ARG A 174 -17.46 18.23 6.08
CA ARG A 174 -17.71 18.27 7.54
C ARG A 174 -18.04 19.67 8.03
N ILE A 175 -17.41 20.71 7.47
CA ILE A 175 -17.67 22.13 7.79
C ILE A 175 -18.94 22.61 7.12
N ASP A 176 -19.13 22.21 5.87
CA ASP A 176 -20.27 22.58 5.03
C ASP A 176 -20.93 21.35 4.39
N PRO A 177 -21.90 20.72 5.08
CA PRO A 177 -22.62 19.55 4.56
C PRO A 177 -23.42 19.84 3.27
N GLY A 178 -23.58 21.10 2.88
CA GLY A 178 -24.19 21.52 1.63
C GLY A 178 -23.33 21.30 0.39
N LEU A 179 -22.05 20.92 0.55
CA LEU A 179 -21.16 20.57 -0.57
C LEU A 179 -21.46 19.17 -1.13
N THR A 180 -22.65 19.02 -1.71
CA THR A 180 -23.12 17.80 -2.37
C THR A 180 -22.77 17.82 -3.86
N ALA A 181 -22.87 16.66 -4.52
CA ALA A 181 -22.65 16.55 -5.98
C ALA A 181 -23.56 17.50 -6.79
N ASP A 182 -24.79 17.73 -6.30
CA ASP A 182 -25.75 18.61 -6.95
C ASP A 182 -25.44 20.10 -6.76
N ALA A 183 -24.81 20.47 -5.67
CA ALA A 183 -24.44 21.86 -5.38
C ALA A 183 -23.16 22.30 -6.11
N ILE A 184 -22.28 21.36 -6.46
CA ILE A 184 -20.99 21.63 -7.09
C ILE A 184 -21.16 21.90 -8.58
N GLU A 185 -20.70 23.04 -9.07
CA GLU A 185 -20.56 23.36 -10.48
C GLU A 185 -19.22 22.85 -11.02
N THR A 186 -18.11 23.25 -10.40
CA THR A 186 -16.76 22.79 -10.74
C THR A 186 -15.94 22.57 -9.47
N LEU A 187 -14.95 21.69 -9.56
CA LEU A 187 -13.98 21.45 -8.50
C LEU A 187 -12.58 21.48 -9.11
N ARG A 188 -11.72 22.36 -8.59
CA ARG A 188 -10.32 22.46 -8.97
C ARG A 188 -9.46 21.86 -7.87
N VAL A 189 -8.61 20.90 -8.25
CA VAL A 189 -7.61 20.25 -7.40
C VAL A 189 -6.25 20.75 -7.81
N GLU A 190 -5.58 21.48 -6.92
CA GLU A 190 -4.19 21.87 -7.04
C GLU A 190 -3.33 20.87 -6.27
N THR A 191 -2.32 20.30 -6.92
CA THR A 191 -1.47 19.26 -6.33
C THR A 191 -0.07 19.28 -6.97
N PHE A 192 0.81 18.34 -6.63
CA PHE A 192 2.13 18.22 -7.22
C PHE A 192 2.06 17.47 -8.57
N TYR A 193 3.11 17.59 -9.39
CA TYR A 193 3.15 17.11 -10.77
C TYR A 193 2.75 15.63 -10.92
N GLU A 194 3.33 14.74 -10.12
CA GLU A 194 3.08 13.29 -10.22
C GLU A 194 1.63 12.93 -9.86
N SER A 195 1.04 13.66 -8.91
CA SER A 195 -0.38 13.50 -8.57
C SER A 195 -1.30 14.06 -9.66
N MET A 196 -0.93 15.16 -10.30
CA MET A 196 -1.67 15.69 -11.45
C MET A 196 -1.74 14.64 -12.58
N CYS A 197 -0.70 13.84 -12.76
CA CYS A 197 -0.68 12.78 -13.76
C CYS A 197 -1.73 11.67 -13.52
N LEU A 198 -2.32 11.59 -12.32
CA LEU A 198 -3.41 10.67 -11.96
C LEU A 198 -4.79 11.10 -12.49
N GLN A 199 -4.93 12.09 -13.32
CA GLN A 199 -6.22 12.74 -13.66
C GLN A 199 -7.42 11.80 -13.74
N GLY A 200 -7.47 10.88 -14.69
CA GLY A 200 -8.41 9.73 -14.77
C GLY A 200 -9.87 10.08 -14.55
N HIS A 201 -10.51 10.81 -15.52
CA HIS A 201 -11.92 11.20 -15.40
C HIS A 201 -12.88 10.08 -15.73
N THR A 202 -12.50 9.17 -16.62
CA THR A 202 -13.37 8.12 -17.19
C THR A 202 -12.57 6.80 -17.27
N PRO A 203 -12.30 6.16 -16.10
CA PRO A 203 -11.57 4.90 -16.10
C PRO A 203 -12.34 3.83 -16.86
N GLN A 204 -11.61 2.93 -17.53
CA GLN A 204 -12.20 1.83 -18.28
C GLN A 204 -12.24 0.54 -17.47
N ASP A 205 -11.41 0.46 -16.45
CA ASP A 205 -11.27 -0.70 -15.57
C ASP A 205 -10.90 -0.28 -14.12
N ALA A 206 -10.83 -1.26 -13.23
CA ALA A 206 -10.53 -1.03 -11.83
C ALA A 206 -9.11 -0.52 -11.59
N ASP A 207 -8.15 -0.88 -12.44
CA ASP A 207 -6.78 -0.44 -12.30
C ASP A 207 -6.65 1.04 -12.61
N GLN A 208 -7.27 1.49 -13.69
CA GLN A 208 -7.35 2.92 -14.02
C GLN A 208 -8.11 3.71 -12.95
N ALA A 209 -9.21 3.19 -12.40
CA ALA A 209 -9.96 3.86 -11.34
C ALA A 209 -9.14 4.04 -10.06
N GLN A 210 -8.31 3.06 -9.70
CA GLN A 210 -7.46 3.12 -8.50
C GLN A 210 -6.23 4.01 -8.68
N TYR A 211 -5.78 4.25 -9.92
CA TYR A 211 -4.71 5.20 -10.27
C TYR A 211 -5.25 6.51 -10.87
N ALA A 212 -6.51 6.82 -10.61
CA ALA A 212 -7.12 8.11 -10.92
C ALA A 212 -7.15 9.03 -9.69
N LEU A 213 -7.38 10.33 -9.91
CA LEU A 213 -7.69 11.30 -8.86
C LEU A 213 -9.12 11.83 -9.02
N ALA A 214 -9.49 12.29 -10.21
CA ALA A 214 -10.79 12.91 -10.45
C ALA A 214 -11.94 11.93 -10.21
N PHE A 215 -11.85 10.70 -10.74
CA PHE A 215 -12.91 9.71 -10.61
C PHE A 215 -13.18 9.30 -9.14
N PRO A 216 -12.19 8.86 -8.33
CA PRO A 216 -12.46 8.48 -6.94
C PRO A 216 -12.90 9.65 -6.08
N LEU A 217 -12.46 10.88 -6.37
CA LEU A 217 -12.95 12.07 -5.68
C LEU A 217 -14.45 12.32 -5.99
N ALA A 218 -14.85 12.17 -7.25
CA ALA A 218 -16.26 12.22 -7.63
C ALA A 218 -17.08 11.09 -6.99
N ALA A 219 -16.54 9.86 -6.96
CA ALA A 219 -17.20 8.72 -6.35
C ALA A 219 -17.43 8.94 -4.84
N LEU A 220 -16.42 9.46 -4.12
CA LEU A 220 -16.53 9.82 -2.72
C LEU A 220 -17.64 10.85 -2.49
N ILE A 221 -17.70 11.91 -3.28
CA ILE A 221 -18.72 12.98 -3.15
C ILE A 221 -20.13 12.44 -3.43
N VAL A 222 -20.29 11.65 -4.49
CA VAL A 222 -21.61 11.14 -4.93
C VAL A 222 -22.13 10.04 -4.01
N ARG A 223 -21.25 9.16 -3.50
CA ARG A 223 -21.66 8.00 -2.68
C ARG A 223 -21.51 8.24 -1.18
N GLY A 224 -20.79 9.29 -0.74
CA GLY A 224 -20.48 9.53 0.67
C GLY A 224 -19.50 8.53 1.27
N ARG A 225 -18.96 7.62 0.46
CA ARG A 225 -17.98 6.59 0.85
C ARG A 225 -17.11 6.24 -0.35
N LEU A 226 -15.95 5.63 -0.08
CA LEU A 226 -15.04 5.14 -1.10
C LEU A 226 -14.39 3.83 -0.64
N GLY A 227 -14.95 2.73 -1.04
CA GLY A 227 -14.44 1.38 -0.83
C GLY A 227 -14.12 0.68 -2.16
N PRO A 228 -13.85 -0.63 -2.14
CA PRO A 228 -13.61 -1.41 -3.35
C PRO A 228 -14.78 -1.35 -4.34
N ASP A 229 -16.02 -1.30 -3.86
CA ASP A 229 -17.19 -1.29 -4.71
C ASP A 229 -17.34 0.01 -5.51
N GLU A 230 -16.83 1.13 -5.02
CA GLU A 230 -16.88 2.42 -5.70
C GLU A 230 -15.81 2.58 -6.79
N VAL A 231 -14.78 1.72 -6.82
CA VAL A 231 -13.68 1.76 -7.80
C VAL A 231 -13.60 0.48 -8.65
N THR A 232 -14.62 -0.35 -8.65
CA THR A 232 -14.68 -1.60 -9.43
C THR A 232 -16.07 -1.84 -10.03
N GLY A 233 -16.16 -2.77 -10.97
CA GLY A 233 -17.42 -3.26 -11.53
C GLY A 233 -18.27 -2.15 -12.13
N ALA A 234 -19.56 -2.15 -11.84
CA ALA A 234 -20.53 -1.22 -12.42
C ALA A 234 -20.30 0.25 -11.99
N ALA A 235 -19.66 0.50 -10.86
CA ALA A 235 -19.46 1.85 -10.34
C ALA A 235 -18.56 2.69 -11.26
N ILE A 236 -17.58 2.09 -11.94
CA ILE A 236 -16.70 2.82 -12.88
C ILE A 236 -17.45 3.36 -14.10
N HIS A 237 -18.66 2.86 -14.37
CA HIS A 237 -19.54 3.30 -15.47
C HIS A 237 -20.75 4.10 -14.98
N ALA A 238 -20.83 4.41 -13.67
CA ALA A 238 -21.97 5.13 -13.09
C ALA A 238 -22.05 6.57 -13.65
N ALA A 239 -23.15 6.89 -14.32
CA ALA A 239 -23.32 8.14 -15.05
C ALA A 239 -23.22 9.37 -14.14
N ASP A 240 -23.71 9.31 -12.92
CA ASP A 240 -23.67 10.37 -11.92
C ASP A 240 -22.23 10.65 -11.43
N ILE A 241 -21.45 9.59 -11.17
CA ILE A 241 -20.03 9.72 -10.81
C ILE A 241 -19.25 10.33 -11.97
N LEU A 242 -19.43 9.79 -13.19
CA LEU A 242 -18.73 10.29 -14.38
C LEU A 242 -19.10 11.73 -14.71
N ALA A 243 -20.36 12.13 -14.49
CA ALA A 243 -20.80 13.51 -14.72
C ALA A 243 -20.09 14.50 -13.78
N LEU A 244 -19.91 14.16 -12.51
CA LEU A 244 -19.14 14.98 -11.59
C LEU A 244 -17.63 14.92 -11.87
N SER A 245 -17.10 13.73 -12.15
CA SER A 245 -15.67 13.54 -12.46
C SER A 245 -15.19 14.45 -13.59
N ARG A 246 -15.97 14.60 -14.65
CA ARG A 246 -15.65 15.50 -15.78
C ARG A 246 -15.63 16.99 -15.43
N ARG A 247 -16.21 17.38 -14.28
CA ARG A 247 -16.21 18.76 -13.76
C ARG A 247 -15.06 19.02 -12.78
N ILE A 248 -14.21 18.02 -12.56
CA ILE A 248 -13.02 18.15 -11.70
C ILE A 248 -11.82 18.49 -12.57
N GLU A 249 -11.22 19.61 -12.35
CA GLU A 249 -9.95 20.02 -12.97
C GLU A 249 -8.80 19.67 -12.02
N VAL A 250 -7.79 18.94 -12.50
CA VAL A 250 -6.58 18.62 -11.72
C VAL A 250 -5.40 19.35 -12.34
N VAL A 251 -4.72 20.18 -11.56
CA VAL A 251 -3.61 21.02 -12.03
C VAL A 251 -2.42 20.93 -11.10
N GLU A 252 -1.24 21.14 -11.68
CA GLU A 252 -0.03 21.31 -10.91
C GLU A 252 -0.02 22.68 -10.21
N ALA A 253 0.45 22.66 -8.95
CA ALA A 253 0.79 23.87 -8.20
C ALA A 253 2.28 23.80 -7.83
N ALA A 254 3.07 24.77 -8.33
CA ALA A 254 4.51 24.77 -8.18
C ALA A 254 4.97 24.79 -6.70
N ASP A 255 4.22 25.45 -5.83
CA ASP A 255 4.46 25.46 -4.38
C ASP A 255 4.28 24.08 -3.74
N LEU A 256 3.38 23.24 -4.26
CA LEU A 256 3.18 21.87 -3.80
C LEU A 256 4.18 20.89 -4.43
N SER A 257 4.51 21.07 -5.72
CA SER A 257 5.55 20.28 -6.39
C SER A 257 6.91 20.42 -5.73
N ALA A 258 7.27 21.62 -5.26
CA ALA A 258 8.55 21.86 -4.59
C ALA A 258 8.69 21.13 -3.24
N ARG A 259 7.60 20.64 -2.66
CA ARG A 259 7.57 19.90 -1.37
C ARG A 259 7.55 18.38 -1.56
N PHE A 260 7.28 17.90 -2.76
CA PHE A 260 7.35 16.47 -3.10
C PHE A 260 8.84 16.05 -3.28
N PRO A 261 9.28 14.85 -2.88
CA PRO A 261 8.50 13.75 -2.29
C PRO A 261 8.35 13.81 -0.77
N GLY A 262 8.91 14.80 -0.09
CA GLY A 262 8.89 14.92 1.37
C GLY A 262 7.48 15.07 1.94
N GLU A 263 6.59 15.76 1.21
CA GLU A 263 5.19 15.95 1.58
C GLU A 263 4.28 15.65 0.38
N ILE A 264 3.14 15.04 0.66
CA ILE A 264 2.13 14.68 -0.36
C ILE A 264 0.87 15.49 -0.07
N LEU A 265 0.65 16.53 -0.88
CA LEU A 265 -0.28 17.62 -0.57
C LEU A 265 -1.24 17.93 -1.72
N SER A 266 -2.43 18.41 -1.34
CA SER A 266 -3.39 19.00 -2.28
C SER A 266 -4.13 20.17 -1.65
N ARG A 267 -4.70 21.04 -2.50
CA ARG A 267 -5.61 22.11 -2.14
C ARG A 267 -6.81 22.09 -3.09
N LEU A 268 -8.04 22.26 -2.56
CA LEU A 268 -9.26 22.24 -3.33
C LEU A 268 -9.88 23.62 -3.43
N THR A 269 -10.41 23.97 -4.59
CA THR A 269 -11.36 25.08 -4.77
C THR A 269 -12.65 24.51 -5.33
N VAL A 270 -13.72 24.58 -4.56
CA VAL A 270 -15.07 24.16 -4.95
C VAL A 270 -15.88 25.38 -5.34
N THR A 271 -16.34 25.44 -6.59
CA THR A 271 -17.27 26.45 -7.07
C THR A 271 -18.68 25.85 -7.09
N ARG A 272 -19.64 26.48 -6.38
CA ARG A 272 -21.02 26.06 -6.37
C ARG A 272 -21.77 26.61 -7.57
N LYS A 273 -22.97 26.06 -7.84
CA LYS A 273 -23.87 26.52 -8.91
C LYS A 273 -24.36 27.96 -8.72
N ASP A 274 -24.36 28.48 -7.50
CA ASP A 274 -24.68 29.89 -7.21
C ASP A 274 -23.48 30.85 -7.41
N GLY A 275 -22.35 30.32 -7.86
CA GLY A 275 -21.11 31.07 -8.10
C GLY A 275 -20.24 31.26 -6.86
N SER A 276 -20.70 30.89 -5.68
CA SER A 276 -19.88 30.98 -4.46
C SER A 276 -18.74 29.95 -4.47
N GLN A 277 -17.63 30.29 -3.82
CA GLN A 277 -16.46 29.41 -3.75
C GLN A 277 -16.08 29.08 -2.31
N VAL A 278 -15.60 27.85 -2.12
CA VAL A 278 -14.98 27.38 -0.89
C VAL A 278 -13.63 26.82 -1.22
N VAL A 279 -12.62 27.21 -0.45
CA VAL A 279 -11.22 26.76 -0.62
C VAL A 279 -10.78 26.00 0.62
N SER A 280 -10.17 24.81 0.42
CA SER A 280 -9.56 24.07 1.52
C SER A 280 -8.22 24.68 1.93
N PRO A 281 -7.75 24.45 3.15
CA PRO A 281 -6.33 24.59 3.45
C PRO A 281 -5.49 23.63 2.58
N ILE A 282 -4.17 23.83 2.56
CA ILE A 282 -3.24 22.81 2.04
C ILE A 282 -3.37 21.60 2.97
N THR A 283 -3.74 20.47 2.40
CA THR A 283 -4.11 19.26 3.12
C THR A 283 -3.17 18.12 2.75
N ALA A 284 -2.63 17.42 3.75
CA ALA A 284 -1.89 16.17 3.59
C ALA A 284 -2.82 14.96 3.57
N ALA A 285 -2.31 13.84 3.10
CA ALA A 285 -3.03 12.58 3.21
C ALA A 285 -3.20 12.18 4.68
N ARG A 286 -4.37 11.63 5.02
CA ARG A 286 -4.60 11.02 6.33
C ARG A 286 -4.03 9.60 6.37
N GLY A 287 -3.63 9.15 7.55
CA GLY A 287 -3.13 7.81 7.79
C GLY A 287 -1.61 7.70 7.97
N ASP A 288 -0.88 8.82 7.87
CA ASP A 288 0.51 8.92 8.31
C ASP A 288 0.61 8.84 9.85
N PRO A 289 1.78 8.55 10.44
CA PRO A 289 1.95 8.46 11.90
C PRO A 289 1.37 9.67 12.66
N ALA A 290 1.55 10.89 12.14
CA ALA A 290 1.01 12.12 12.74
C ALA A 290 -0.52 12.26 12.64
N THR A 291 -1.15 11.56 11.68
CA THR A 291 -2.59 11.56 11.40
C THR A 291 -3.14 10.15 11.32
N ALA A 292 -2.61 9.24 12.14
CA ALA A 292 -2.90 7.81 12.10
C ALA A 292 -4.41 7.53 12.23
N LEU A 293 -4.85 6.48 11.55
CA LEU A 293 -6.20 5.97 11.74
C LEU A 293 -6.32 5.36 13.13
N THR A 294 -7.43 5.63 13.80
CA THR A 294 -7.78 4.97 15.05
C THR A 294 -8.07 3.48 14.82
N ALA A 295 -8.01 2.67 15.86
CA ALA A 295 -8.36 1.25 15.78
C ALA A 295 -9.77 1.03 15.21
N LEU A 296 -10.74 1.88 15.58
CA LEU A 296 -12.11 1.82 15.06
C LEU A 296 -12.17 2.12 13.56
N GLU A 297 -11.41 3.09 13.07
CA GLU A 297 -11.35 3.41 11.65
C GLU A 297 -10.67 2.31 10.83
N LEU A 298 -9.65 1.66 11.40
CA LEU A 298 -9.03 0.48 10.78
C LEU A 298 -10.02 -0.69 10.71
N GLU A 299 -10.82 -0.90 11.76
CA GLU A 299 -11.88 -1.91 11.75
C GLU A 299 -12.97 -1.60 10.71
N HIS A 300 -13.44 -0.34 10.65
CA HIS A 300 -14.40 0.08 9.63
C HIS A 300 -13.85 -0.10 8.21
N LYS A 301 -12.58 0.25 8.00
CA LYS A 301 -11.91 0.01 6.73
C LYS A 301 -11.91 -1.49 6.40
N PHE A 302 -11.51 -2.35 7.35
CA PHE A 302 -11.53 -3.79 7.15
C PHE A 302 -12.93 -4.28 6.77
N ASP A 303 -13.97 -3.86 7.50
CA ASP A 303 -15.35 -4.28 7.23
C ASP A 303 -15.82 -3.87 5.83
N LEU A 304 -15.48 -2.65 5.40
CA LEU A 304 -15.79 -2.17 4.07
C LEU A 304 -15.08 -2.98 2.97
N PHE A 305 -13.78 -3.29 3.18
CA PHE A 305 -12.98 -4.01 2.19
C PHE A 305 -13.26 -5.50 2.16
N ALA A 306 -13.64 -6.08 3.31
CA ALA A 306 -13.97 -7.50 3.47
C ALA A 306 -15.46 -7.81 3.22
N ALA A 307 -16.27 -6.84 2.82
CA ALA A 307 -17.73 -7.02 2.68
C ALA A 307 -18.11 -8.22 1.78
N ARG A 308 -17.31 -8.49 0.74
CA ARG A 308 -17.53 -9.62 -0.19
C ARG A 308 -17.24 -10.99 0.42
N LEU A 309 -16.51 -11.07 1.52
CA LEU A 309 -16.26 -12.34 2.24
C LEU A 309 -17.50 -12.82 2.99
N GLY A 310 -18.48 -11.93 3.23
CA GLY A 310 -19.58 -12.15 4.13
C GLY A 310 -19.19 -11.95 5.59
N GLN A 311 -20.18 -11.60 6.40
CA GLN A 311 -19.96 -11.16 7.80
C GLN A 311 -19.28 -12.22 8.66
N GLU A 312 -19.71 -13.47 8.55
CA GLU A 312 -19.18 -14.59 9.37
C GLU A 312 -17.67 -14.80 9.08
N HIS A 313 -17.30 -14.89 7.81
CA HIS A 313 -15.90 -15.08 7.43
C HIS A 313 -15.03 -13.86 7.79
N ALA A 314 -15.52 -12.65 7.56
CA ALA A 314 -14.82 -11.43 7.94
C ALA A 314 -14.55 -11.37 9.46
N GLN A 315 -15.52 -11.77 10.31
CA GLN A 315 -15.32 -11.86 11.75
C GLN A 315 -14.33 -12.95 12.13
N ALA A 316 -14.36 -14.12 11.48
CA ALA A 316 -13.38 -15.18 11.71
C ALA A 316 -11.95 -14.71 11.40
N VAL A 317 -11.76 -13.96 10.29
CA VAL A 317 -10.47 -13.35 9.94
C VAL A 317 -9.98 -12.36 11.01
N LYS A 318 -10.84 -11.44 11.45
CA LYS A 318 -10.50 -10.49 12.53
C LYS A 318 -10.08 -11.23 13.81
N GLN A 319 -10.82 -12.26 14.18
CA GLN A 319 -10.55 -13.06 15.38
C GLN A 319 -9.22 -13.82 15.25
N ALA A 320 -8.95 -14.44 14.10
CA ALA A 320 -7.69 -15.13 13.82
C ALA A 320 -6.48 -14.19 13.97
N VAL A 321 -6.55 -12.99 13.37
CA VAL A 321 -5.48 -11.99 13.46
C VAL A 321 -5.28 -11.52 14.91
N ARG A 322 -6.36 -11.23 15.66
CA ARG A 322 -6.26 -10.81 17.06
C ARG A 322 -5.69 -11.92 17.97
N GLN A 323 -5.93 -13.16 17.62
CA GLN A 323 -5.45 -14.32 18.38
C GLN A 323 -4.03 -14.75 17.96
N LEU A 324 -3.52 -14.28 16.81
CA LEU A 324 -2.24 -14.72 16.26
C LEU A 324 -1.11 -14.69 17.30
N ALA A 325 -1.03 -13.62 18.12
CA ALA A 325 -0.02 -13.50 19.17
C ALA A 325 -0.24 -14.48 20.36
N ARG A 326 -1.37 -15.18 20.45
CA ARG A 326 -1.74 -16.07 21.57
C ARG A 326 -2.07 -17.50 21.12
N ALA A 327 -2.20 -17.74 19.83
CA ALA A 327 -2.57 -19.04 19.29
C ALA A 327 -1.45 -20.08 19.51
N PRO A 328 -1.78 -21.35 19.64
CA PRO A 328 -0.78 -22.42 19.82
C PRO A 328 0.09 -22.61 18.57
N SER A 329 -0.43 -22.26 17.39
CA SER A 329 0.30 -22.31 16.11
C SER A 329 -0.15 -21.16 15.22
N ALA A 330 0.83 -20.53 14.53
CA ALA A 330 0.54 -19.48 13.54
C ALA A 330 -0.26 -20.02 12.35
N ILE A 331 0.00 -21.25 11.90
CA ILE A 331 -0.74 -21.91 10.81
C ILE A 331 -2.20 -22.07 11.20
N VAL A 332 -2.49 -22.65 12.39
CA VAL A 332 -3.85 -22.85 12.88
C VAL A 332 -4.58 -21.50 13.04
N ALA A 333 -3.88 -20.47 13.55
CA ALA A 333 -4.47 -19.14 13.69
C ALA A 333 -4.83 -18.50 12.35
N LEU A 334 -4.02 -18.75 11.30
CA LEU A 334 -4.21 -18.16 9.96
C LEU A 334 -5.06 -19.04 9.03
N GLU A 335 -5.38 -20.27 9.40
CA GLU A 335 -6.20 -21.18 8.60
C GLU A 335 -7.48 -20.55 8.05
N PRO A 336 -8.26 -19.74 8.84
CA PRO A 336 -9.44 -19.06 8.32
C PRO A 336 -9.17 -18.11 7.14
N LEU A 337 -7.93 -17.62 6.98
CA LEU A 337 -7.56 -16.75 5.86
C LEU A 337 -7.45 -17.53 4.53
N PHE A 338 -7.21 -18.83 4.59
CA PHE A 338 -6.97 -19.70 3.44
C PHE A 338 -8.16 -20.60 3.11
N GLN A 339 -9.19 -20.61 3.96
CA GLN A 339 -10.43 -21.30 3.65
C GLN A 339 -11.11 -20.56 2.51
N ALA A 340 -11.11 -21.16 1.32
CA ALA A 340 -11.85 -20.64 0.20
C ALA A 340 -13.32 -20.52 0.60
N SER A 341 -13.90 -19.33 0.50
CA SER A 341 -15.35 -19.24 0.44
C SER A 341 -15.79 -20.07 -0.77
N ASP A 342 -16.68 -21.02 -0.62
CA ASP A 342 -17.30 -21.84 -1.68
C ASP A 342 -18.12 -20.99 -2.68
N ARG A 343 -17.83 -19.72 -2.78
CA ARG A 343 -18.48 -18.79 -3.69
C ARG A 343 -17.59 -18.62 -4.91
N SER A 344 -17.99 -19.30 -6.00
CA SER A 344 -17.55 -18.95 -7.34
C SER A 344 -17.57 -17.42 -7.47
N VAL A 345 -16.39 -16.85 -7.64
CA VAL A 345 -16.23 -15.45 -8.02
C VAL A 345 -16.92 -15.32 -9.40
N PRO A 346 -17.95 -14.47 -9.56
CA PRO A 346 -18.58 -14.26 -10.83
C PRO A 346 -17.66 -13.59 -11.84
#